data_d465308277487c55c8eba1c44b74ade4
#
_entry.id   d465308277487c55c8eba1c44b74ade4
#
_cell.length_a   1.000
_cell.length_b   1.000
_cell.length_c   1.000
_cell.angle_alpha   90.00
_cell.angle_beta   90.00
_cell.angle_gamma   90.00
#
_symmetry.space_group_name_H-M   'P 1'
#
loop_
_entity.id
_entity.type
_entity.pdbx_description
1 polymer ?
#
loop_
_entity_poly.entity_id
_entity_poly.type
_entity_poly.pdbx_seq_one_letter_code
_entity_poly.pdbx_strand_id
1 'polypeptide(L)'
;MYLIVWIINIIIRGMMMWQDFGDYILSEVGDGEVKIAEIGVGKFSAIAERLSEQPNITLIKTDILPNDETVIRDDITNPNLELYRDVDIIYSIRPPSELQPYLVNLAEKLDCQLIIKPLTNEDLNTGRVKMKLKNFRKASFYILR
;
A
#
# COMPACT_ATOMS: atom_id res chain seq x y z
N MET A 1 -5.55 35.37 7.76
CA MET A 1 -5.16 34.58 8.94
C MET A 1 -5.92 33.27 9.03
N TYR A 2 -7.23 33.25 8.91
CA TYR A 2 -8.03 32.01 8.96
C TYR A 2 -7.65 31.01 7.86
N LEU A 3 -7.36 31.49 6.63
CA LEU A 3 -6.97 30.64 5.51
C LEU A 3 -5.68 29.87 5.80
N ILE A 4 -4.68 30.53 6.39
CA ILE A 4 -3.40 29.91 6.73
C ILE A 4 -3.59 28.80 7.77
N VAL A 5 -4.37 29.08 8.83
CA VAL A 5 -4.68 28.10 9.87
C VAL A 5 -5.41 26.89 9.28
N TRP A 6 -6.35 27.11 8.36
CA TRP A 6 -7.10 26.04 7.69
C TRP A 6 -6.18 25.17 6.83
N ILE A 7 -5.28 25.79 6.05
CA ILE A 7 -4.31 25.05 5.23
C ILE A 7 -3.36 24.23 6.11
N ILE A 8 -2.86 24.81 7.20
CA ILE A 8 -1.99 24.12 8.15
C ILE A 8 -2.72 22.91 8.74
N ASN A 9 -3.98 23.06 9.12
CA ASN A 9 -4.77 21.95 9.67
C ASN A 9 -4.96 20.82 8.66
N ILE A 10 -5.20 21.13 7.37
CA ILE A 10 -5.30 20.13 6.32
C ILE A 10 -3.98 19.38 6.14
N ILE A 11 -2.86 20.09 6.12
CA ILE A 11 -1.53 19.51 6.00
C ILE A 11 -1.25 18.57 7.16
N ILE A 12 -1.51 19.01 8.40
CA ILE A 12 -1.29 18.20 9.60
C ILE A 12 -2.14 16.94 9.58
N ARG A 13 -3.42 17.02 9.19
CA ARG A 13 -4.30 15.84 9.09
C ARG A 13 -3.79 14.85 8.06
N GLY A 14 -3.31 15.33 6.91
CA GLY A 14 -2.72 14.48 5.90
C GLY A 14 -1.46 13.76 6.39
N MET A 15 -0.58 14.48 7.08
CA MET A 15 0.62 13.88 7.68
C MET A 15 0.26 12.83 8.73
N MET A 16 -0.72 13.10 9.59
CA MET A 16 -1.19 12.16 10.60
C MET A 16 -1.80 10.92 9.97
N MET A 17 -2.57 11.08 8.91
CA MET A 17 -3.17 9.95 8.19
C MET A 17 -2.09 9.01 7.64
N TRP A 18 -1.05 9.55 7.00
CA TRP A 18 0.03 8.73 6.47
C TRP A 18 0.86 8.08 7.57
N GLN A 19 1.10 8.80 8.66
CA GLN A 19 1.75 8.22 9.83
C GLN A 19 0.94 7.05 10.38
N ASP A 20 -0.36 7.23 10.52
CA ASP A 20 -1.25 6.19 11.04
C ASP A 20 -1.35 5.00 10.10
N PHE A 21 -1.36 5.24 8.78
CA PHE A 21 -1.32 4.16 7.80
C PHE A 21 -0.04 3.33 7.93
N GLY A 22 1.10 3.99 8.03
CA GLY A 22 2.39 3.32 8.26
C GLY A 22 2.41 2.55 9.57
N ASP A 23 1.88 3.15 10.65
CA ASP A 23 1.76 2.49 11.96
C ASP A 23 0.93 1.21 11.87
N TYR A 24 -0.15 1.23 11.09
CA TYR A 24 -0.97 0.04 10.89
C TYR A 24 -0.18 -1.08 10.24
N ILE A 25 0.53 -0.78 9.14
CA ILE A 25 1.33 -1.80 8.47
C ILE A 25 2.38 -2.38 9.43
N LEU A 26 3.06 -1.53 10.18
CA LEU A 26 4.06 -1.97 11.15
C LEU A 26 3.44 -2.83 12.25
N SER A 27 2.21 -2.54 12.67
CA SER A 27 1.51 -3.36 13.66
C SER A 27 1.20 -4.77 13.15
N GLU A 28 0.97 -4.91 11.84
CA GLU A 28 0.72 -6.23 11.22
C GLU A 28 2.02 -7.02 11.05
N VAL A 29 3.16 -6.35 10.96
CA VAL A 29 4.46 -7.00 10.80
C VAL A 29 4.92 -7.67 12.11
N GLY A 30 4.79 -6.97 13.23
CA GLY A 30 5.30 -7.47 14.50
C GLY A 30 6.84 -7.57 14.50
N ASP A 31 7.38 -8.58 15.23
CA ASP A 31 8.82 -8.74 15.45
C ASP A 31 9.48 -9.75 14.50
N GLY A 32 8.71 -10.51 13.74
CA GLY A 32 9.23 -11.53 12.84
C GLY A 32 9.74 -10.97 11.52
N GLU A 33 10.44 -11.81 10.76
CA GLU A 33 10.88 -11.50 9.40
C GLU A 33 9.66 -11.46 8.48
N VAL A 34 9.44 -10.35 7.78
CA VAL A 34 8.29 -10.15 6.90
C VAL A 34 8.75 -9.56 5.58
N LYS A 35 8.20 -10.10 4.49
CA LYS A 35 8.43 -9.57 3.15
C LYS A 35 7.19 -8.83 2.68
N ILE A 36 7.38 -7.58 2.28
CA ILE A 36 6.30 -6.68 1.85
C ILE A 36 6.57 -6.23 0.42
N ALA A 37 5.50 -6.16 -0.38
CA ALA A 37 5.56 -5.61 -1.73
C ALA A 37 4.67 -4.38 -1.82
N GLU A 38 5.25 -3.27 -2.28
CA GLU A 38 4.47 -2.11 -2.73
C GLU A 38 4.30 -2.19 -4.24
N ILE A 39 3.05 -2.18 -4.71
CA ILE A 39 2.74 -2.26 -6.14
C ILE A 39 2.14 -0.94 -6.61
N GLY A 40 2.70 -0.40 -7.71
CA GLY A 40 2.28 0.88 -8.24
C GLY A 40 2.82 2.03 -7.40
N VAL A 41 4.14 2.12 -7.31
CA VAL A 41 4.82 3.01 -6.37
C VAL A 41 4.58 4.49 -6.66
N GLY A 42 4.51 4.86 -7.95
CA GLY A 42 4.40 6.26 -8.33
C GLY A 42 5.55 7.10 -7.78
N LYS A 43 5.22 8.31 -7.32
CA LYS A 43 6.20 9.26 -6.78
C LYS A 43 6.16 9.40 -5.26
N PHE A 44 5.15 8.82 -4.61
CA PHE A 44 5.00 8.92 -3.16
C PHE A 44 5.79 7.80 -2.48
N SER A 45 6.79 8.16 -1.70
CA SER A 45 7.75 7.20 -1.14
C SER A 45 7.76 7.15 0.40
N ALA A 46 6.98 7.98 1.07
CA ALA A 46 7.08 8.12 2.53
C ALA A 46 6.84 6.80 3.28
N ILE A 47 5.87 6.00 2.85
CA ILE A 47 5.57 4.71 3.49
C ILE A 47 6.70 3.71 3.22
N ALA A 48 7.15 3.60 1.96
CA ALA A 48 8.23 2.69 1.60
C ALA A 48 9.52 3.01 2.34
N GLU A 49 9.88 4.29 2.44
CA GLU A 49 11.05 4.72 3.19
C GLU A 49 10.97 4.30 4.66
N ARG A 50 9.83 4.51 5.27
CA ARG A 50 9.61 4.14 6.66
C ARG A 50 9.70 2.63 6.88
N LEU A 51 9.10 1.83 6.00
CA LEU A 51 9.15 0.37 6.09
C LEU A 51 10.58 -0.15 5.88
N SER A 52 11.33 0.45 4.95
CA SER A 52 12.69 0.01 4.65
C SER A 52 13.69 0.30 5.78
N GLU A 53 13.35 1.17 6.72
CA GLU A 53 14.16 1.42 7.91
C GLU A 53 14.08 0.29 8.94
N GLN A 54 13.10 -0.61 8.81
CA GLN A 54 12.92 -1.71 9.76
C GLN A 54 13.81 -2.89 9.37
N PRO A 55 14.68 -3.38 10.28
CA PRO A 55 15.63 -4.45 9.95
C PRO A 55 14.96 -5.79 9.66
N ASN A 56 13.75 -6.02 10.16
CA ASN A 56 13.01 -7.27 9.96
C ASN A 56 12.10 -7.25 8.74
N ILE A 57 12.07 -6.16 7.97
CA ILE A 57 11.25 -6.05 6.77
C ILE A 57 12.13 -6.13 5.52
N THR A 58 11.79 -7.03 4.61
CA THR A 58 12.30 -7.02 3.24
C THR A 58 11.24 -6.37 2.36
N LEU A 59 11.54 -5.22 1.79
CA LEU A 59 10.60 -4.46 0.96
C LEU A 59 10.99 -4.58 -0.51
N ILE A 60 10.02 -4.98 -1.35
CA ILE A 60 10.17 -4.86 -2.80
C ILE A 60 9.16 -3.82 -3.30
N LYS A 61 9.55 -3.08 -4.33
CA LYS A 61 8.72 -2.05 -4.95
C LYS A 61 8.65 -2.32 -6.44
N THR A 62 7.45 -2.34 -7.00
CA THR A 62 7.24 -2.57 -8.43
C THR A 62 6.36 -1.50 -9.04
N ASP A 63 6.58 -1.20 -10.31
CA ASP A 63 5.79 -0.26 -11.10
C ASP A 63 5.97 -0.57 -12.58
N ILE A 64 4.95 -0.28 -13.39
CA ILE A 64 5.06 -0.42 -14.84
C ILE A 64 6.04 0.60 -15.42
N LEU A 65 6.19 1.75 -14.77
CA LEU A 65 7.11 2.83 -15.15
C LEU A 65 7.96 3.23 -13.93
N PRO A 66 9.03 2.49 -13.64
CA PRO A 66 9.88 2.80 -12.48
C PRO A 66 10.48 4.21 -12.56
N ASN A 67 10.42 4.93 -11.43
CA ASN A 67 10.99 6.28 -11.31
C ASN A 67 12.48 6.26 -10.98
N ASP A 68 12.98 5.18 -10.39
CA ASP A 68 14.39 5.06 -10.00
C ASP A 68 14.82 3.60 -9.97
N GLU A 69 16.09 3.37 -9.63
CA GLU A 69 16.72 2.04 -9.66
C GLU A 69 16.21 1.11 -8.55
N THR A 70 15.59 1.64 -7.51
CA THR A 70 15.08 0.83 -6.40
C THR A 70 13.73 0.18 -6.73
N VAL A 71 13.10 0.59 -7.82
CA VAL A 71 11.80 0.09 -8.25
C VAL A 71 11.99 -0.89 -9.41
N ILE A 72 11.41 -2.08 -9.28
CA ILE A 72 11.49 -3.12 -10.31
C ILE A 72 10.32 -2.93 -11.28
N ARG A 73 10.61 -2.97 -12.57
CA ARG A 73 9.55 -2.93 -13.60
C ARG A 73 8.76 -4.23 -13.57
N ASP A 74 7.45 -4.11 -13.39
CA ASP A 74 6.53 -5.23 -13.50
C ASP A 74 5.14 -4.74 -13.88
N ASP A 75 4.41 -5.58 -14.62
CA ASP A 75 3.04 -5.29 -15.05
C ASP A 75 2.07 -6.11 -14.20
N ILE A 76 1.28 -5.46 -13.36
CA ILE A 76 0.33 -6.15 -12.46
C ILE A 76 -0.73 -6.94 -13.24
N THR A 77 -1.01 -6.59 -14.50
CA THR A 77 -1.94 -7.36 -15.33
C THR A 77 -1.35 -8.68 -15.83
N ASN A 78 -0.03 -8.81 -15.79
CA ASN A 78 0.70 -10.04 -16.13
C ASN A 78 1.98 -10.10 -15.27
N PRO A 79 1.84 -10.32 -13.96
CA PRO A 79 2.97 -10.18 -13.05
C PRO A 79 3.99 -11.31 -13.17
N ASN A 80 5.27 -10.95 -12.97
CA ASN A 80 6.32 -11.94 -12.79
C ASN A 80 6.25 -12.47 -11.35
N LEU A 81 5.66 -13.65 -11.18
CA LEU A 81 5.39 -14.22 -9.86
C LEU A 81 6.66 -14.47 -9.03
N GLU A 82 7.80 -14.67 -9.68
CA GLU A 82 9.07 -14.86 -8.97
C GLU A 82 9.46 -13.64 -8.14
N LEU A 83 9.08 -12.44 -8.56
CA LEU A 83 9.36 -11.21 -7.80
C LEU A 83 8.67 -11.21 -6.43
N TYR A 84 7.51 -11.87 -6.34
CA TYR A 84 6.65 -11.85 -5.16
C TYR A 84 6.75 -13.12 -4.33
N ARG A 85 7.75 -13.96 -4.58
CA ARG A 85 7.95 -15.17 -3.80
C ARG A 85 8.09 -14.83 -2.32
N ASP A 86 7.35 -15.54 -1.47
CA ASP A 86 7.35 -15.40 -0.01
C ASP A 86 6.86 -14.04 0.50
N VAL A 87 6.16 -13.27 -0.32
CA VAL A 87 5.55 -12.02 0.12
C VAL A 87 4.41 -12.31 1.11
N ASP A 88 4.46 -11.64 2.24
CA ASP A 88 3.46 -11.77 3.31
C ASP A 88 2.37 -10.70 3.21
N ILE A 89 2.73 -9.51 2.75
CA ILE A 89 1.82 -8.36 2.66
C ILE A 89 2.08 -7.64 1.34
N ILE A 90 0.99 -7.37 0.61
CA ILE A 90 1.00 -6.46 -0.54
C ILE A 90 0.25 -5.20 -0.12
N TYR A 91 0.78 -4.02 -0.43
CA TYR A 91 0.00 -2.80 -0.33
C TYR A 91 0.14 -1.97 -1.60
N SER A 92 -0.91 -1.19 -1.88
CA SER A 92 -0.94 -0.29 -3.02
C SER A 92 -1.63 1.00 -2.61
N ILE A 93 -1.01 2.13 -2.96
CA ILE A 93 -1.50 3.46 -2.60
C ILE A 93 -2.10 4.09 -3.85
N ARG A 94 -3.38 4.42 -3.77
CA ARG A 94 -4.15 5.05 -4.84
C ARG A 94 -4.07 4.30 -6.18
N PRO A 95 -4.26 2.96 -6.18
CA PRO A 95 -4.23 2.24 -7.45
C PRO A 95 -5.44 2.64 -8.32
N PRO A 96 -5.23 2.78 -9.64
CA PRO A 96 -6.35 3.01 -10.55
C PRO A 96 -7.39 1.90 -10.42
N SER A 97 -8.67 2.27 -10.58
CA SER A 97 -9.79 1.35 -10.43
C SER A 97 -9.63 0.09 -11.28
N GLU A 98 -9.18 0.24 -12.53
CA GLU A 98 -9.00 -0.86 -13.46
C GLU A 98 -7.92 -1.87 -13.04
N LEU A 99 -7.00 -1.48 -12.16
CA LEU A 99 -5.94 -2.36 -11.70
C LEU A 99 -6.28 -3.10 -10.40
N GLN A 100 -7.31 -2.67 -9.70
CA GLN A 100 -7.66 -3.25 -8.39
C GLN A 100 -8.00 -4.74 -8.47
N PRO A 101 -8.73 -5.26 -9.48
CA PRO A 101 -8.97 -6.69 -9.59
C PRO A 101 -7.69 -7.52 -9.75
N TYR A 102 -6.68 -6.97 -10.41
CA TYR A 102 -5.39 -7.65 -10.58
C TYR A 102 -4.61 -7.73 -9.28
N LEU A 103 -4.71 -6.71 -8.43
CA LEU A 103 -4.11 -6.75 -7.08
C LEU A 103 -4.72 -7.87 -6.26
N VAL A 104 -6.04 -7.99 -6.28
CA VAL A 104 -6.76 -9.07 -5.59
C VAL A 104 -6.32 -10.43 -6.12
N ASN A 105 -6.26 -10.59 -7.44
CA ASN A 105 -5.83 -11.85 -8.07
C ASN A 105 -4.42 -12.25 -7.61
N LEU A 106 -3.50 -11.30 -7.58
CA LEU A 106 -2.14 -11.59 -7.14
C LEU A 106 -2.09 -11.99 -5.67
N ALA A 107 -2.78 -11.26 -4.80
CA ALA A 107 -2.83 -11.58 -3.38
C ALA A 107 -3.43 -12.97 -3.12
N GLU A 108 -4.47 -13.33 -3.86
CA GLU A 108 -5.09 -14.67 -3.74
C GLU A 108 -4.13 -15.76 -4.21
N LYS A 109 -3.41 -15.54 -5.31
CA LYS A 109 -2.43 -16.52 -5.81
C LYS A 109 -1.29 -16.74 -4.83
N LEU A 110 -0.87 -15.68 -4.15
CA LEU A 110 0.23 -15.73 -3.18
C LEU A 110 -0.25 -16.13 -1.78
N ASP A 111 -1.55 -16.16 -1.56
CA ASP A 111 -2.16 -16.39 -0.24
C ASP A 111 -1.59 -15.42 0.79
N CYS A 112 -1.55 -14.13 0.45
CA CYS A 112 -1.02 -13.09 1.31
C CYS A 112 -2.05 -12.00 1.58
N GLN A 113 -1.76 -11.16 2.56
CA GLN A 113 -2.60 -10.02 2.92
C GLN A 113 -2.47 -8.93 1.85
N LEU A 114 -3.58 -8.28 1.53
CA LEU A 114 -3.63 -7.13 0.62
C LEU A 114 -4.20 -5.92 1.36
N ILE A 115 -3.54 -4.78 1.20
CA ILE A 115 -3.98 -3.51 1.75
C ILE A 115 -4.04 -2.49 0.61
N ILE A 116 -5.22 -1.90 0.38
CA ILE A 116 -5.38 -0.84 -0.63
C ILE A 116 -5.76 0.45 0.08
N LYS A 117 -4.96 1.49 -0.14
CA LYS A 117 -5.24 2.84 0.35
C LYS A 117 -5.76 3.68 -0.82
N PRO A 118 -7.09 3.85 -0.96
CA PRO A 118 -7.64 4.64 -2.05
C PRO A 118 -7.40 6.15 -1.85
N LEU A 119 -7.60 6.91 -2.91
CA LEU A 119 -7.50 8.37 -2.87
C LEU A 119 -8.55 8.99 -1.96
N THR A 120 -9.78 8.47 -2.05
CA THR A 120 -10.93 8.91 -1.27
C THR A 120 -11.67 7.68 -0.77
N ASN A 121 -12.70 7.88 0.07
CA ASN A 121 -13.56 6.80 0.58
C ASN A 121 -14.54 6.35 -0.51
N GLU A 122 -14.03 5.93 -1.64
CA GLU A 122 -14.82 5.38 -2.74
C GLU A 122 -14.85 3.86 -2.68
N ASP A 123 -15.88 3.27 -3.31
CA ASP A 123 -15.97 1.84 -3.42
C ASP A 123 -14.84 1.30 -4.32
N LEU A 124 -14.25 0.19 -3.92
CA LEU A 124 -13.20 -0.44 -4.70
C LEU A 124 -13.78 -1.32 -5.80
N ASN A 125 -13.05 -1.44 -6.89
CA ASN A 125 -13.36 -2.36 -7.98
C ASN A 125 -12.61 -3.68 -7.77
N THR A 126 -13.13 -4.53 -6.90
CA THR A 126 -12.46 -5.79 -6.54
C THR A 126 -13.21 -7.03 -7.03
N GLY A 127 -14.19 -6.85 -7.94
CA GLY A 127 -14.95 -7.96 -8.52
C GLY A 127 -15.83 -8.63 -7.48
N ARG A 128 -15.75 -9.97 -7.42
CA ARG A 128 -16.55 -10.77 -6.47
C ARG A 128 -15.98 -10.77 -5.06
N VAL A 129 -14.73 -10.41 -4.92
CA VAL A 129 -14.05 -10.40 -3.62
C VAL A 129 -14.35 -9.08 -2.93
N LYS A 130 -14.89 -9.16 -1.72
CA LYS A 130 -15.15 -7.96 -0.92
C LYS A 130 -13.99 -7.73 0.03
N MET A 131 -13.36 -6.58 -0.10
CA MET A 131 -12.36 -6.13 0.85
C MET A 131 -13.06 -5.43 2.01
N LYS A 132 -12.49 -5.56 3.19
CA LYS A 132 -13.03 -4.98 4.41
C LYS A 132 -12.48 -3.59 4.63
N LEU A 133 -13.35 -2.60 4.85
CA LEU A 133 -12.93 -1.26 5.24
C LEU A 133 -12.35 -1.30 6.66
N LYS A 134 -11.17 -0.74 6.81
CA LYS A 134 -10.50 -0.61 8.10
C LYS A 134 -10.25 0.87 8.40
N ASN A 135 -10.71 1.30 9.57
CA ASN A 135 -10.36 2.60 10.09
C ASN A 135 -9.36 2.41 11.24
N PHE A 136 -8.20 3.03 11.09
CA PHE A 136 -7.15 2.97 12.10
C PHE A 136 -6.68 4.40 12.39
N ARG A 137 -7.10 4.93 13.52
CA ARG A 137 -6.88 6.33 13.88
C ARG A 137 -7.39 7.25 12.77
N LYS A 138 -6.52 8.03 12.12
CA LYS A 138 -6.90 8.95 11.06
C LYS A 138 -6.84 8.34 9.66
N ALA A 139 -6.42 7.09 9.53
CA ALA A 139 -6.30 6.40 8.25
C ALA A 139 -7.50 5.50 7.99
N SER A 140 -7.96 5.48 6.73
CA SER A 140 -8.99 4.57 6.25
C SER A 140 -8.48 3.88 4.99
N PHE A 141 -8.62 2.57 4.95
CA PHE A 141 -8.11 1.75 3.84
C PHE A 141 -8.86 0.42 3.82
N TYR A 142 -8.62 -0.38 2.80
CA TYR A 142 -9.27 -1.68 2.64
C TYR A 142 -8.26 -2.81 2.83
N ILE A 143 -8.70 -3.89 3.44
CA ILE A 143 -7.86 -5.06 3.69
C ILE A 143 -8.52 -6.32 3.15
N LEU A 144 -7.69 -7.24 2.68
CA LEU A 144 -8.04 -8.61 2.30
C LEU A 144 -7.04 -9.54 2.98
N ARG A 145 -7.55 -10.54 3.69
CA ARG A 145 -6.73 -11.55 4.38
C ARG A 145 -6.98 -12.93 3.81
#